data_158c9b6141aa9d5f45fad10e61ea357a
#
_entry.id   158c9b6141aa9d5f45fad10e61ea357a
#
_cell.length_a   1.000
_cell.length_b   1.000
_cell.length_c   1.000
_cell.angle_alpha   90.00
_cell.angle_beta   90.00
_cell.angle_gamma   90.00
#
_symmetry.space_group_name_H-M   'P 1'
#
loop_
_entity.id
_entity.type
_entity.pdbx_description
1 polymer ?
#
loop_
_entity_poly.entity_id
_entity_poly.type
_entity_poly.pdbx_seq_one_letter_code
_entity_poly.pdbx_strand_id
1 'polypeptide(L)'
;MKNKVLKAIVATCMTAMMFVGCASNGTANEDKTTENTVTVTDVRGDVEIPADPQRIVDLSGNSDILSILGYDVVGTANSDAYDYTKFPSYLEETLKGAEILGYSMQDTMDVEAVMNLNPDLIVISTVQEKMYDALSEIAPTVMIQLEALNWKEDVRALGKVFGKEDVANEWIANYEAKAKEAGDKIKAKYGDDTTYLSFLASGGQFFVFDGAGFGDVLYK
;
A
#
# COMPACT_ATOMS: atom_id res chain seq x y z
N MET A 1 -0.02 50.92 -22.14
CA MET A 1 0.82 51.48 -21.07
C MET A 1 1.30 50.30 -20.21
N LYS A 2 2.57 50.16 -20.18
CA LYS A 2 3.46 49.28 -19.51
C LYS A 2 3.21 49.17 -18.00
N ASN A 3 3.22 47.94 -17.41
CA ASN A 3 3.88 47.76 -16.12
C ASN A 3 4.40 46.31 -15.97
N LYS A 4 5.66 46.27 -15.63
CA LYS A 4 6.53 45.07 -15.52
C LYS A 4 6.33 44.38 -14.18
N VAL A 5 6.22 43.07 -14.23
CA VAL A 5 6.19 42.18 -13.06
C VAL A 5 7.61 41.97 -12.55
N LEU A 6 7.80 42.22 -11.28
CA LEU A 6 9.05 42.02 -10.55
C LEU A 6 9.14 40.56 -10.08
N LYS A 7 10.14 39.83 -10.59
CA LYS A 7 10.45 38.47 -10.09
C LYS A 7 11.30 38.59 -8.81
N ALA A 8 10.78 38.11 -7.70
CA ALA A 8 11.56 37.90 -6.48
C ALA A 8 12.14 36.46 -6.49
N ILE A 9 13.47 36.38 -6.57
CA ILE A 9 14.22 35.14 -6.39
C ILE A 9 14.58 35.04 -4.91
N VAL A 10 14.05 34.05 -4.21
CA VAL A 10 14.51 33.70 -2.86
C VAL A 10 15.56 32.61 -3.00
N ALA A 11 16.81 32.99 -2.77
CA ALA A 11 17.93 32.07 -2.64
C ALA A 11 17.99 31.60 -1.19
N THR A 12 17.76 30.31 -0.95
CA THR A 12 17.95 29.70 0.37
C THR A 12 19.32 29.03 0.41
N CYS A 13 20.13 29.45 1.38
CA CYS A 13 21.50 29.03 1.61
C CYS A 13 21.60 27.54 1.97
N MET A 14 22.38 26.80 1.19
CA MET A 14 22.95 25.52 1.60
C MET A 14 24.15 25.76 2.51
N THR A 15 24.06 25.31 3.76
CA THR A 15 25.21 25.25 4.66
C THR A 15 25.92 23.92 4.46
N ALA A 16 27.01 23.93 3.70
CA ALA A 16 27.90 22.78 3.56
C ALA A 16 28.82 22.72 4.80
N MET A 17 28.73 21.68 5.61
CA MET A 17 29.76 21.32 6.58
C MET A 17 30.75 20.37 5.91
N MET A 18 31.94 20.91 5.60
CA MET A 18 33.10 20.11 5.23
C MET A 18 33.74 19.51 6.48
N PHE A 19 33.75 18.19 6.59
CA PHE A 19 34.71 17.49 7.45
C PHE A 19 35.87 17.03 6.60
N VAL A 20 37.02 17.64 6.88
CA VAL A 20 38.34 17.20 6.37
C VAL A 20 38.88 16.19 7.39
N GLY A 21 39.04 14.94 6.96
CA GLY A 21 39.70 13.89 7.73
C GLY A 21 40.64 13.11 6.80
N CYS A 22 41.92 13.02 7.23
CA CYS A 22 43.10 12.61 6.49
C CYS A 22 43.13 11.17 6.01
N ALA A 23 43.89 11.02 4.96
CA ALA A 23 44.22 9.83 4.18
C ALA A 23 44.77 8.62 4.97
N SER A 24 44.38 7.41 4.57
CA SER A 24 45.31 6.29 4.41
C SER A 24 44.88 5.39 3.23
N ASN A 25 45.86 5.02 2.42
CA ASN A 25 45.77 4.26 1.20
C ASN A 25 45.23 2.84 1.43
N GLY A 26 44.25 2.43 0.62
CA GLY A 26 43.78 1.06 0.53
C GLY A 26 42.78 0.94 -0.62
N THR A 27 43.26 0.44 -1.75
CA THR A 27 42.52 0.18 -2.99
C THR A 27 41.44 -0.89 -2.76
N ALA A 28 40.18 -0.48 -2.84
CA ALA A 28 39.07 -1.33 -3.33
C ALA A 28 37.98 -0.35 -3.77
N ASN A 29 37.79 -0.17 -5.05
CA ASN A 29 36.60 0.46 -5.62
C ASN A 29 35.45 -0.54 -5.45
N GLU A 30 34.73 -0.47 -4.37
CA GLU A 30 33.34 -0.84 -4.35
C GLU A 30 32.56 0.43 -4.68
N ASP A 31 32.00 0.42 -5.88
CA ASP A 31 31.02 1.40 -6.34
C ASP A 31 29.75 1.20 -5.48
N LYS A 32 29.78 1.76 -4.27
CA LYS A 32 28.54 1.89 -3.45
C LYS A 32 27.73 2.97 -4.15
N THR A 33 26.84 2.54 -5.04
CA THR A 33 25.61 3.27 -5.31
C THR A 33 25.00 3.54 -3.92
N THR A 34 25.04 4.78 -3.46
CA THR A 34 24.27 5.23 -2.30
C THR A 34 22.80 5.04 -2.68
N GLU A 35 22.23 3.91 -2.35
CA GLU A 35 20.79 3.71 -2.47
C GLU A 35 20.14 4.83 -1.66
N ASN A 36 19.29 5.60 -2.33
CA ASN A 36 18.54 6.66 -1.70
C ASN A 36 17.47 5.99 -0.83
N THR A 37 17.67 5.98 0.48
CA THR A 37 16.72 5.39 1.43
C THR A 37 15.92 6.46 2.15
N VAL A 38 14.74 6.09 2.62
CA VAL A 38 13.89 6.89 3.50
C VAL A 38 13.54 6.06 4.73
N THR A 39 13.39 6.72 5.86
CA THR A 39 12.91 6.08 7.07
C THR A 39 11.38 6.16 7.11
N VAL A 40 10.72 5.03 7.25
CA VAL A 40 9.28 4.92 7.49
C VAL A 40 9.03 4.34 8.88
N THR A 41 7.91 4.68 9.48
CA THR A 41 7.51 4.14 10.79
C THR A 41 6.36 3.17 10.60
N ASP A 42 6.58 1.93 10.95
CA ASP A 42 5.59 0.85 10.95
C ASP A 42 5.14 0.48 12.39
N VAL A 43 4.45 -0.65 12.57
CA VAL A 43 3.98 -1.09 13.89
C VAL A 43 5.12 -1.55 14.83
N ARG A 44 6.31 -1.81 14.30
CA ARG A 44 7.49 -2.22 15.08
C ARG A 44 8.45 -1.06 15.37
N GLY A 45 8.30 0.06 14.67
CA GLY A 45 9.17 1.24 14.80
C GLY A 45 9.69 1.73 13.46
N ASP A 46 10.87 2.34 13.47
CA ASP A 46 11.46 2.93 12.27
C ASP A 46 12.19 1.86 11.44
N VAL A 47 11.91 1.86 10.13
CA VAL A 47 12.52 0.98 9.13
C VAL A 47 13.09 1.83 8.01
N GLU A 48 14.33 1.58 7.59
CA GLU A 48 14.91 2.18 6.39
C GLU A 48 14.51 1.36 5.17
N ILE A 49 13.87 1.99 4.19
CA ILE A 49 13.45 1.39 2.93
C ILE A 49 14.00 2.17 1.74
N PRO A 50 14.10 1.60 0.54
CA PRO A 50 14.38 2.35 -0.67
C PRO A 50 13.38 3.50 -0.84
N ALA A 51 13.85 4.69 -1.24
CA ALA A 51 12.96 5.84 -1.49
C ALA A 51 12.04 5.62 -2.71
N ASP A 52 12.44 4.73 -3.62
CA ASP A 52 11.68 4.35 -4.81
C ASP A 52 11.82 2.83 -5.03
N PRO A 53 11.11 2.00 -4.24
CA PRO A 53 11.19 0.56 -4.35
C PRO A 53 10.63 0.08 -5.69
N GLN A 54 11.36 -0.81 -6.35
CA GLN A 54 11.04 -1.30 -7.69
C GLN A 54 10.57 -2.76 -7.70
N ARG A 55 10.85 -3.49 -6.64
CA ARG A 55 10.56 -4.93 -6.55
C ARG A 55 9.90 -5.27 -5.22
N ILE A 56 8.65 -4.83 -5.11
CA ILE A 56 7.89 -5.01 -3.88
C ILE A 56 7.26 -6.41 -3.87
N VAL A 57 7.43 -7.10 -2.75
CA VAL A 57 6.65 -8.30 -2.41
C VAL A 57 5.66 -7.92 -1.30
N ASP A 58 4.38 -8.12 -1.57
CA ASP A 58 3.30 -7.86 -0.62
C ASP A 58 2.67 -9.16 -0.12
N LEU A 59 2.92 -9.50 1.13
CA LEU A 59 2.28 -10.62 1.82
C LEU A 59 1.12 -10.18 2.71
N SER A 60 0.91 -8.86 2.85
CA SER A 60 -0.13 -8.30 3.71
C SER A 60 -1.55 -8.42 3.14
N GLY A 61 -1.65 -8.62 1.82
CA GLY A 61 -2.93 -8.64 1.11
C GLY A 61 -3.44 -7.25 0.71
N ASN A 62 -2.57 -6.23 0.69
CA ASN A 62 -2.90 -4.85 0.35
C ASN A 62 -2.27 -4.39 -0.97
N SER A 63 -2.05 -5.31 -1.91
CA SER A 63 -1.47 -4.98 -3.22
C SER A 63 -2.36 -4.04 -4.04
N ASP A 64 -3.67 -4.06 -3.83
CA ASP A 64 -4.62 -3.11 -4.38
C ASP A 64 -4.38 -1.69 -3.84
N ILE A 65 -4.13 -1.55 -2.54
CA ILE A 65 -3.79 -0.27 -1.92
C ILE A 65 -2.41 0.21 -2.40
N LEU A 66 -1.42 -0.67 -2.47
CA LEU A 66 -0.11 -0.33 -3.02
C LEU A 66 -0.24 0.20 -4.46
N SER A 67 -1.08 -0.43 -5.28
CA SER A 67 -1.38 0.05 -6.65
C SER A 67 -2.04 1.43 -6.65
N ILE A 68 -2.97 1.72 -5.73
CA ILE A 68 -3.56 3.05 -5.53
C ILE A 68 -2.47 4.09 -5.23
N LEU A 69 -1.47 3.72 -4.45
CA LEU A 69 -0.33 4.58 -4.09
C LEU A 69 0.72 4.69 -5.20
N GLY A 70 0.53 3.99 -6.33
CA GLY A 70 1.41 4.03 -7.50
C GLY A 70 2.56 3.04 -7.46
N TYR A 71 2.44 1.95 -6.70
CA TYR A 71 3.41 0.88 -6.64
C TYR A 71 2.91 -0.37 -7.35
N ASP A 72 3.80 -1.02 -8.11
CA ASP A 72 3.59 -2.35 -8.65
C ASP A 72 4.27 -3.39 -7.75
N VAL A 73 3.71 -4.60 -7.67
CA VAL A 73 4.27 -5.71 -6.90
C VAL A 73 4.78 -6.81 -7.83
N VAL A 74 5.89 -7.47 -7.46
CA VAL A 74 6.43 -8.63 -8.18
C VAL A 74 5.95 -9.95 -7.60
N GLY A 75 5.47 -9.94 -6.37
CA GLY A 75 4.86 -11.08 -5.68
C GLY A 75 3.80 -10.62 -4.69
N THR A 76 2.77 -11.43 -4.50
CA THR A 76 1.62 -11.03 -3.69
C THR A 76 0.95 -12.21 -2.99
N ALA A 77 0.37 -11.94 -1.82
CA ALA A 77 -0.56 -12.84 -1.15
C ALA A 77 -2.05 -12.48 -1.38
N ASN A 78 -2.35 -11.60 -2.33
CA ASN A 78 -3.73 -11.33 -2.78
C ASN A 78 -4.24 -12.44 -3.72
N SER A 79 -4.32 -13.66 -3.23
CA SER A 79 -4.98 -14.74 -3.96
C SER A 79 -6.49 -14.77 -3.70
N ASP A 80 -7.24 -15.46 -4.57
CA ASP A 80 -8.66 -15.70 -4.34
C ASP A 80 -8.87 -16.57 -3.10
N ALA A 81 -9.84 -16.23 -2.26
CA ALA A 81 -10.11 -16.92 -1.00
C ALA A 81 -10.61 -18.37 -1.16
N TYR A 82 -11.06 -18.74 -2.35
CA TYR A 82 -11.56 -20.08 -2.67
C TYR A 82 -10.62 -20.87 -3.60
N ASP A 83 -9.70 -20.16 -4.29
CA ASP A 83 -8.68 -20.77 -5.15
C ASP A 83 -7.37 -19.99 -5.06
N TYR A 84 -6.52 -20.36 -4.13
CA TYR A 84 -5.25 -19.68 -3.83
C TYR A 84 -4.23 -19.70 -4.98
N THR A 85 -4.56 -20.32 -6.10
CA THR A 85 -3.74 -20.35 -7.32
C THR A 85 -4.11 -19.25 -8.32
N LYS A 86 -5.11 -18.44 -7.99
CA LYS A 86 -5.63 -17.37 -8.86
C LYS A 86 -5.68 -16.03 -8.13
N PHE A 87 -5.63 -14.96 -8.90
CA PHE A 87 -6.02 -13.65 -8.39
C PHE A 87 -7.54 -13.54 -8.26
N PRO A 88 -8.04 -12.72 -7.32
CA PRO A 88 -9.42 -12.28 -7.35
C PRO A 88 -9.71 -11.60 -8.70
N SER A 89 -10.86 -11.87 -9.30
CA SER A 89 -11.20 -11.40 -10.65
C SER A 89 -11.11 -9.87 -10.82
N TYR A 90 -11.29 -9.12 -9.74
CA TYR A 90 -11.19 -7.66 -9.74
C TYR A 90 -9.74 -7.15 -9.67
N LEU A 91 -8.75 -8.01 -9.38
CA LEU A 91 -7.33 -7.67 -9.31
C LEU A 91 -6.50 -8.28 -10.45
N GLU A 92 -7.06 -9.09 -11.32
CA GLU A 92 -6.32 -9.77 -12.40
C GLU A 92 -5.50 -8.82 -13.27
N GLU A 93 -6.06 -7.68 -13.65
CA GLU A 93 -5.34 -6.70 -14.46
C GLU A 93 -4.31 -5.90 -13.64
N THR A 94 -4.62 -5.59 -12.39
CA THR A 94 -3.75 -4.84 -11.48
C THR A 94 -2.51 -5.64 -11.10
N LEU A 95 -2.69 -6.95 -10.86
CA LEU A 95 -1.62 -7.85 -10.40
C LEU A 95 -1.00 -8.66 -11.56
N LYS A 96 -1.27 -8.27 -12.79
CA LYS A 96 -0.75 -8.96 -13.95
C LYS A 96 0.77 -9.00 -13.98
N GLY A 97 1.32 -10.20 -13.89
CA GLY A 97 2.76 -10.43 -13.88
C GLY A 97 3.38 -10.59 -12.49
N ALA A 98 2.62 -10.36 -11.42
CA ALA A 98 3.03 -10.73 -10.08
C ALA A 98 2.92 -12.25 -9.86
N GLU A 99 3.79 -12.80 -9.00
CA GLU A 99 3.71 -14.19 -8.57
C GLU A 99 2.77 -14.32 -7.37
N ILE A 100 1.91 -15.33 -7.35
CA ILE A 100 1.05 -15.65 -6.21
C ILE A 100 1.88 -16.43 -5.19
N LEU A 101 2.07 -15.85 -4.01
CA LEU A 101 2.87 -16.42 -2.92
C LEU A 101 2.03 -17.09 -1.82
N GLY A 102 0.71 -16.96 -1.90
CA GLY A 102 -0.21 -17.52 -0.93
C GLY A 102 -1.45 -16.67 -0.71
N TYR A 103 -2.09 -16.88 0.42
CA TYR A 103 -3.26 -16.14 0.85
C TYR A 103 -2.94 -15.28 2.08
N SER A 104 -3.28 -14.01 2.05
CA SER A 104 -2.89 -13.00 3.04
C SER A 104 -3.28 -13.29 4.49
N MET A 105 -4.25 -14.20 4.71
CA MET A 105 -4.64 -14.62 6.06
C MET A 105 -3.84 -15.84 6.56
N GLN A 106 -2.86 -16.32 5.81
CA GLN A 106 -1.94 -17.34 6.27
C GLN A 106 -0.82 -16.69 7.09
N ASP A 107 -0.47 -17.29 8.22
CA ASP A 107 0.58 -16.80 9.12
C ASP A 107 2.00 -17.21 8.68
N THR A 108 2.09 -18.10 7.69
CA THR A 108 3.35 -18.60 7.12
C THR A 108 3.20 -18.79 5.61
N MET A 109 4.24 -18.43 4.88
CA MET A 109 4.37 -18.59 3.42
C MET A 109 5.76 -19.09 3.07
N ASP A 110 5.99 -19.44 1.82
CA ASP A 110 7.28 -19.92 1.34
C ASP A 110 8.30 -18.79 1.25
N VAL A 111 9.22 -18.71 2.22
CA VAL A 111 10.30 -17.71 2.29
C VAL A 111 11.27 -17.85 1.12
N GLU A 112 11.50 -19.06 0.61
CA GLU A 112 12.36 -19.30 -0.55
C GLU A 112 11.75 -18.72 -1.83
N ALA A 113 10.44 -18.86 -2.00
CA ALA A 113 9.71 -18.23 -3.11
C ALA A 113 9.80 -16.69 -3.05
N VAL A 114 9.68 -16.09 -1.86
CA VAL A 114 9.90 -14.65 -1.67
C VAL A 114 11.32 -14.24 -2.07
N MET A 115 12.33 -14.96 -1.57
CA MET A 115 13.74 -14.69 -1.86
C MET A 115 14.05 -14.76 -3.36
N ASN A 116 13.49 -15.72 -4.08
CA ASN A 116 13.71 -15.90 -5.52
C ASN A 116 13.20 -14.73 -6.37
N LEU A 117 12.29 -13.93 -5.85
CA LEU A 117 11.83 -12.71 -6.50
C LEU A 117 12.80 -11.53 -6.37
N ASN A 118 13.88 -11.67 -5.58
CA ASN A 118 14.85 -10.61 -5.31
C ASN A 118 14.16 -9.27 -4.98
N PRO A 119 13.33 -9.22 -3.93
CA PRO A 119 12.66 -7.98 -3.56
C PRO A 119 13.64 -6.94 -3.04
N ASP A 120 13.32 -5.67 -3.23
CA ASP A 120 13.96 -4.53 -2.56
C ASP A 120 13.10 -3.96 -1.41
N LEU A 121 11.85 -4.41 -1.32
CA LEU A 121 10.95 -4.13 -0.21
C LEU A 121 9.97 -5.30 -0.02
N ILE A 122 9.71 -5.65 1.23
CA ILE A 122 8.68 -6.62 1.61
C ILE A 122 7.66 -5.92 2.51
N VAL A 123 6.37 -6.12 2.21
CA VAL A 123 5.26 -5.62 3.02
C VAL A 123 4.51 -6.81 3.61
N ILE A 124 4.37 -6.83 4.92
CA ILE A 124 3.61 -7.85 5.64
C ILE A 124 2.57 -7.19 6.55
N SER A 125 1.62 -7.97 7.02
CA SER A 125 0.72 -7.55 8.11
C SER A 125 1.10 -8.23 9.42
N THR A 126 0.44 -7.85 10.51
CA THR A 126 0.57 -8.53 11.82
C THR A 126 0.17 -10.01 11.77
N VAL A 127 -0.55 -10.47 10.73
CA VAL A 127 -0.84 -11.90 10.51
C VAL A 127 0.47 -12.68 10.28
N GLN A 128 1.42 -12.11 9.54
CA GLN A 128 2.71 -12.72 9.20
C GLN A 128 3.84 -12.37 10.19
N GLU A 129 3.55 -11.82 11.36
CA GLU A 129 4.56 -11.38 12.33
C GLU A 129 5.65 -12.41 12.60
N LYS A 130 5.30 -13.69 12.63
CA LYS A 130 6.26 -14.80 12.85
C LYS A 130 7.33 -14.91 11.77
N MET A 131 7.07 -14.40 10.58
CA MET A 131 8.00 -14.46 9.44
C MET A 131 8.93 -13.24 9.38
N TYR A 132 8.69 -12.20 10.20
CA TYR A 132 9.38 -10.92 10.09
C TYR A 132 10.90 -11.06 10.07
N ASP A 133 11.48 -11.79 11.02
CA ASP A 133 12.94 -11.92 11.14
C ASP A 133 13.55 -12.59 9.89
N ALA A 134 12.94 -13.67 9.40
CA ALA A 134 13.40 -14.35 8.19
C ALA A 134 13.26 -13.50 6.92
N LEU A 135 12.19 -12.73 6.81
CA LEU A 135 11.96 -11.85 5.66
C LEU A 135 12.90 -10.63 5.69
N SER A 136 13.21 -10.11 6.87
CA SER A 136 14.11 -8.97 7.05
C SER A 136 15.58 -9.32 6.71
N GLU A 137 15.94 -10.60 6.67
CA GLU A 137 17.24 -11.06 6.14
C GLU A 137 17.30 -11.01 4.61
N ILE A 138 16.16 -10.94 3.92
CA ILE A 138 16.08 -10.88 2.45
C ILE A 138 16.06 -9.43 1.97
N ALA A 139 15.16 -8.61 2.53
CA ALA A 139 15.00 -7.20 2.16
C ALA A 139 14.39 -6.40 3.33
N PRO A 140 14.49 -5.06 3.31
CA PRO A 140 13.72 -4.21 4.23
C PRO A 140 12.27 -4.66 4.29
N THR A 141 11.77 -4.91 5.51
CA THR A 141 10.42 -5.45 5.72
C THR A 141 9.60 -4.48 6.56
N VAL A 142 8.50 -4.03 6.02
CA VAL A 142 7.53 -3.16 6.69
C VAL A 142 6.33 -3.98 7.14
N MET A 143 5.97 -3.86 8.42
CA MET A 143 4.81 -4.55 8.98
C MET A 143 3.68 -3.56 9.30
N ILE A 144 2.51 -3.81 8.73
CA ILE A 144 1.32 -2.97 8.92
C ILE A 144 0.31 -3.63 9.87
N GLN A 145 -0.42 -2.81 10.62
CA GLN A 145 -1.61 -3.25 11.31
C GLN A 145 -2.78 -3.26 10.34
N LEU A 146 -3.50 -4.39 10.27
CA LEU A 146 -4.78 -4.40 9.55
C LEU A 146 -5.88 -3.82 10.43
N GLU A 147 -6.54 -2.79 9.94
CA GLU A 147 -7.73 -2.20 10.58
C GLU A 147 -8.97 -2.97 10.13
N ALA A 148 -9.47 -3.84 11.00
CA ALA A 148 -10.58 -4.73 10.70
C ALA A 148 -11.80 -3.96 10.16
N LEU A 149 -12.22 -4.29 8.94
CA LEU A 149 -13.42 -3.78 8.26
C LEU A 149 -13.41 -2.27 7.94
N ASN A 150 -12.27 -1.60 8.01
CA ASN A 150 -12.16 -0.18 7.67
C ASN A 150 -11.10 0.08 6.59
N TRP A 151 -11.39 -0.32 5.37
CA TRP A 151 -10.50 -0.20 4.23
C TRP A 151 -9.99 1.25 3.97
N LYS A 152 -10.77 2.29 4.34
CA LYS A 152 -10.32 3.68 4.19
C LYS A 152 -9.18 4.02 5.15
N GLU A 153 -9.23 3.47 6.36
CA GLU A 153 -8.14 3.63 7.32
C GLU A 153 -6.91 2.82 6.90
N ASP A 154 -7.09 1.65 6.28
CA ASP A 154 -5.97 0.88 5.70
C ASP A 154 -5.30 1.67 4.57
N VAL A 155 -6.07 2.30 3.67
CA VAL A 155 -5.53 3.18 2.61
C VAL A 155 -4.75 4.36 3.21
N ARG A 156 -5.28 5.01 4.26
CA ARG A 156 -4.59 6.11 4.94
C ARG A 156 -3.32 5.64 5.66
N ALA A 157 -3.37 4.49 6.32
CA ALA A 157 -2.25 3.93 7.05
C ALA A 157 -1.08 3.62 6.11
N LEU A 158 -1.34 2.93 4.98
CA LEU A 158 -0.31 2.70 3.98
C LEU A 158 0.15 4.01 3.34
N GLY A 159 -0.76 4.92 3.02
CA GLY A 159 -0.42 6.26 2.53
C GLY A 159 0.56 6.97 3.45
N LYS A 160 0.35 6.90 4.76
CA LYS A 160 1.24 7.48 5.78
C LYS A 160 2.60 6.78 5.82
N VAL A 161 2.61 5.44 5.85
CA VAL A 161 3.86 4.67 5.88
C VAL A 161 4.74 5.01 4.68
N PHE A 162 4.15 5.16 3.49
CA PHE A 162 4.90 5.43 2.26
C PHE A 162 5.02 6.92 1.89
N GLY A 163 4.61 7.84 2.78
CA GLY A 163 4.65 9.29 2.50
C GLY A 163 3.77 9.71 1.32
N LYS A 164 2.66 9.00 1.12
CA LYS A 164 1.68 9.19 0.03
C LYS A 164 0.30 9.58 0.56
N GLU A 165 0.22 10.29 1.69
CA GLU A 165 -1.04 10.66 2.34
C GLU A 165 -1.95 11.47 1.40
N ASP A 166 -1.37 12.36 0.60
CA ASP A 166 -2.14 13.16 -0.35
C ASP A 166 -2.81 12.27 -1.42
N VAL A 167 -2.07 11.29 -1.96
CA VAL A 167 -2.58 10.33 -2.94
C VAL A 167 -3.70 9.48 -2.33
N ALA A 168 -3.49 8.97 -1.12
CA ALA A 168 -4.48 8.17 -0.39
C ALA A 168 -5.77 8.96 -0.15
N ASN A 169 -5.66 10.20 0.35
CA ASN A 169 -6.81 11.04 0.66
C ASN A 169 -7.56 11.50 -0.62
N GLU A 170 -6.84 11.82 -1.69
CA GLU A 170 -7.44 12.16 -2.98
C GLU A 170 -8.23 10.97 -3.55
N TRP A 171 -7.66 9.76 -3.49
CA TRP A 171 -8.33 8.56 -3.97
C TRP A 171 -9.61 8.29 -3.17
N ILE A 172 -9.56 8.39 -1.83
CA ILE A 172 -10.73 8.23 -0.95
C ILE A 172 -11.80 9.27 -1.28
N ALA A 173 -11.43 10.54 -1.44
CA ALA A 173 -12.38 11.60 -1.78
C ALA A 173 -13.04 11.35 -3.15
N ASN A 174 -12.28 10.90 -4.13
CA ASN A 174 -12.80 10.53 -5.46
C ASN A 174 -13.75 9.33 -5.38
N TYR A 175 -13.44 8.33 -4.57
CA TYR A 175 -14.33 7.21 -4.31
C TYR A 175 -15.65 7.68 -3.68
N GLU A 176 -15.57 8.51 -2.62
CA GLU A 176 -16.76 9.01 -1.91
C GLU A 176 -17.65 9.86 -2.81
N ALA A 177 -17.06 10.67 -3.68
CA ALA A 177 -17.82 11.44 -4.66
C ALA A 177 -18.57 10.55 -5.66
N LYS A 178 -17.92 9.48 -6.17
CA LYS A 178 -18.54 8.49 -7.04
C LYS A 178 -19.63 7.68 -6.32
N ALA A 179 -19.38 7.30 -5.08
CA ALA A 179 -20.35 6.57 -4.27
C ALA A 179 -21.60 7.41 -4.04
N LYS A 180 -21.41 8.69 -3.69
CA LYS A 180 -22.52 9.64 -3.54
C LYS A 180 -23.32 9.81 -4.85
N GLU A 181 -22.65 10.00 -5.98
CA GLU A 181 -23.32 10.12 -7.27
C GLU A 181 -24.16 8.87 -7.61
N ALA A 182 -23.62 7.68 -7.32
CA ALA A 182 -24.34 6.43 -7.50
C ALA A 182 -25.55 6.32 -6.56
N GLY A 183 -25.39 6.70 -5.30
CA GLY A 183 -26.48 6.75 -4.31
C GLY A 183 -27.61 7.71 -4.71
N ASP A 184 -27.25 8.92 -5.17
CA ASP A 184 -28.23 9.90 -5.64
C ASP A 184 -29.06 9.36 -6.84
N LYS A 185 -28.41 8.64 -7.76
CA LYS A 185 -29.10 7.98 -8.90
C LYS A 185 -30.07 6.89 -8.43
N ILE A 186 -29.68 6.11 -7.42
CA ILE A 186 -30.52 5.07 -6.83
C ILE A 186 -31.72 5.70 -6.14
N LYS A 187 -31.51 6.73 -5.29
CA LYS A 187 -32.60 7.46 -4.61
C LYS A 187 -33.55 8.12 -5.59
N ALA A 188 -33.05 8.75 -6.63
CA ALA A 188 -33.89 9.35 -7.69
C ALA A 188 -34.76 8.32 -8.42
N LYS A 189 -34.30 7.06 -8.52
CA LYS A 189 -35.04 5.99 -9.22
C LYS A 189 -36.07 5.29 -8.34
N TYR A 190 -35.72 5.07 -7.06
CA TYR A 190 -36.52 4.22 -6.18
C TYR A 190 -37.22 4.98 -5.04
N GLY A 191 -36.89 6.27 -4.87
CA GLY A 191 -37.45 7.13 -3.81
C GLY A 191 -36.60 7.10 -2.52
N ASP A 192 -36.73 8.17 -1.73
CA ASP A 192 -35.99 8.35 -0.48
C ASP A 192 -36.44 7.40 0.63
N ASP A 193 -37.68 6.90 0.56
CA ASP A 193 -38.27 5.99 1.56
C ASP A 193 -37.91 4.51 1.31
N THR A 194 -37.10 4.21 0.30
CA THR A 194 -36.72 2.83 -0.03
C THR A 194 -35.72 2.30 0.99
N THR A 195 -36.02 1.13 1.55
CA THR A 195 -35.10 0.40 2.43
C THR A 195 -34.23 -0.55 1.64
N TYR A 196 -32.94 -0.55 1.96
CA TYR A 196 -31.94 -1.42 1.33
C TYR A 196 -31.37 -2.38 2.36
N LEU A 197 -31.07 -3.59 1.93
CA LEU A 197 -30.43 -4.61 2.74
C LEU A 197 -29.24 -5.18 1.96
N SER A 198 -28.04 -5.04 2.52
CA SER A 198 -26.84 -5.73 2.02
C SER A 198 -26.59 -6.98 2.86
N PHE A 199 -26.52 -8.15 2.21
CA PHE A 199 -26.30 -9.40 2.91
C PHE A 199 -25.50 -10.40 2.10
N LEU A 200 -24.85 -11.33 2.80
CA LEU A 200 -24.19 -12.50 2.26
C LEU A 200 -24.79 -13.76 2.91
N ALA A 201 -25.16 -14.74 2.09
CA ALA A 201 -25.50 -16.08 2.55
C ALA A 201 -24.37 -17.04 2.12
N SER A 202 -23.65 -17.59 3.08
CA SER A 202 -22.51 -18.48 2.83
C SER A 202 -22.35 -19.49 3.95
N GLY A 203 -22.02 -20.73 3.62
CA GLY A 203 -21.75 -21.80 4.61
C GLY A 203 -22.92 -22.08 5.56
N GLY A 204 -24.16 -21.85 5.15
CA GLY A 204 -25.34 -22.01 6.01
C GLY A 204 -25.55 -20.84 7.00
N GLN A 205 -24.78 -19.76 6.89
CA GLN A 205 -24.87 -18.56 7.70
C GLN A 205 -25.40 -17.39 6.87
N PHE A 206 -25.97 -16.42 7.56
CA PHE A 206 -26.50 -15.20 6.97
C PHE A 206 -25.85 -13.99 7.65
N PHE A 207 -25.15 -13.18 6.88
CA PHE A 207 -24.45 -12.00 7.33
C PHE A 207 -25.15 -10.74 6.80
N VAL A 208 -25.45 -9.79 7.66
CA VAL A 208 -26.01 -8.49 7.29
C VAL A 208 -24.94 -7.44 7.45
N PHE A 209 -24.77 -6.59 6.46
CA PHE A 209 -23.79 -5.51 6.45
C PHE A 209 -24.54 -4.16 6.60
N ASP A 210 -24.07 -3.34 7.53
CA ASP A 210 -24.61 -1.99 7.76
C ASP A 210 -23.72 -0.88 7.16
N GLY A 211 -22.43 -1.09 7.02
CA GLY A 211 -21.48 -0.11 6.52
C GLY A 211 -20.44 -0.65 5.55
N ALA A 212 -20.36 -1.98 5.37
CA ALA A 212 -19.40 -2.61 4.48
C ALA A 212 -19.96 -2.79 3.06
N GLY A 213 -19.08 -2.91 2.07
CA GLY A 213 -19.46 -3.13 0.68
C GLY A 213 -20.23 -1.94 0.09
N PHE A 214 -21.50 -2.09 -0.16
CA PHE A 214 -22.35 -1.04 -0.73
C PHE A 214 -22.80 0.03 0.28
N GLY A 215 -22.34 0.00 1.52
CA GLY A 215 -22.79 0.92 2.57
C GLY A 215 -22.59 2.39 2.23
N ASP A 216 -21.47 2.75 1.62
CA ASP A 216 -21.19 4.12 1.18
C ASP A 216 -22.11 4.61 0.05
N VAL A 217 -22.75 3.70 -0.70
CA VAL A 217 -23.67 4.02 -1.80
C VAL A 217 -25.12 4.04 -1.33
N LEU A 218 -25.51 3.09 -0.46
CA LEU A 218 -26.90 2.85 -0.13
C LEU A 218 -27.37 3.55 1.16
N TYR A 219 -26.45 3.79 2.11
CA TYR A 219 -26.82 4.24 3.46
C TYR A 219 -26.35 5.66 3.82
N LYS A 220 -25.73 6.39 2.87
CA LYS A 220 -25.29 7.79 3.07
C LYS A 220 -26.12 8.80 2.33
#